data_080827e701d088e0491593ba56c9ded8
#
_entry.id   080827e701d088e0491593ba56c9ded8
#
_cell.length_a   1.000
_cell.length_b   1.000
_cell.length_c   1.000
_cell.angle_alpha   90.00
_cell.angle_beta   90.00
_cell.angle_gamma   90.00
#
_symmetry.space_group_name_H-M   'P 1'
#
loop_
_entity.id
_entity.type
_entity.pdbx_description
1 polymer ?
#
loop_
_entity_poly.entity_id
_entity_poly.type
_entity_poly.pdbx_seq_one_letter_code
_entity_poly.pdbx_strand_id
1 'polypeptide(L)'
;MLTIGSIVWGVEDVPRAIKFWCEALDYKPRSDPDVDWAVLIPKNGVGAQMAIDLADTPVSPGRPRHHLDLYDDDQAAEVERLIGLGATRVKRDYPSDADFVVLADPDGNRFCVIQT
;
A
#
# COMPACT_ATOMS: atom_id res chain seq x y z
N MET A 1 -11.31 0.00 25.96
CA MET A 1 -11.60 0.44 24.57
C MET A 1 -10.45 0.03 23.67
N LEU A 2 -10.74 -0.55 22.52
CA LEU A 2 -9.71 -0.93 21.55
C LEU A 2 -9.49 0.20 20.54
N THR A 3 -8.27 0.30 20.06
CA THR A 3 -7.90 1.21 18.96
C THR A 3 -7.12 0.46 17.89
N ILE A 4 -7.14 0.95 16.63
CA ILE A 4 -6.32 0.39 15.58
C ILE A 4 -4.90 0.95 15.76
N GLY A 5 -3.96 0.08 16.17
CA GLY A 5 -2.57 0.48 16.38
C GLY A 5 -1.71 0.37 15.14
N SER A 6 -2.03 -0.56 14.25
CA SER A 6 -1.25 -0.81 13.03
C SER A 6 -2.10 -1.52 11.99
N ILE A 7 -1.83 -1.25 10.72
CA ILE A 7 -2.33 -2.05 9.59
C ILE A 7 -1.21 -3.01 9.23
N VAL A 8 -1.46 -4.33 9.27
CA VAL A 8 -0.46 -5.34 8.92
C VAL A 8 -0.65 -5.75 7.46
N TRP A 9 0.43 -5.66 6.69
CA TRP A 9 0.45 -5.84 5.23
C TRP A 9 1.38 -6.99 4.89
N GLY A 10 0.81 -8.11 4.43
CA GLY A 10 1.56 -9.31 4.07
C GLY A 10 2.25 -9.17 2.72
N VAL A 11 3.54 -9.49 2.66
CA VAL A 11 4.35 -9.32 1.45
C VAL A 11 5.24 -10.53 1.20
N GLU A 12 5.72 -10.69 -0.03
CA GLU A 12 6.65 -11.75 -0.39
C GLU A 12 8.11 -11.31 -0.22
N ASP A 13 8.38 -10.02 -0.38
CA ASP A 13 9.73 -9.44 -0.34
C ASP A 13 9.72 -8.21 0.57
N VAL A 14 10.19 -8.40 1.80
CA VAL A 14 10.14 -7.37 2.84
C VAL A 14 10.97 -6.13 2.46
N PRO A 15 12.24 -6.23 2.02
CA PRO A 15 13.00 -5.03 1.64
C PRO A 15 12.36 -4.25 0.50
N ARG A 16 11.84 -4.93 -0.51
CA ARG A 16 11.15 -4.30 -1.64
C ARG A 16 9.88 -3.57 -1.19
N ALA A 17 9.09 -4.20 -0.32
CA ALA A 17 7.87 -3.61 0.22
C ALA A 17 8.16 -2.38 1.08
N ILE A 18 9.19 -2.42 1.91
CA ILE A 18 9.63 -1.27 2.71
C ILE A 18 9.97 -0.09 1.79
N LYS A 19 10.77 -0.34 0.76
CA LYS A 19 11.16 0.71 -0.19
C LYS A 19 9.95 1.33 -0.86
N PHE A 20 9.07 0.49 -1.41
CA PHE A 20 7.85 0.97 -2.10
C PHE A 20 6.96 1.80 -1.18
N TRP A 21 6.58 1.25 -0.03
CA TRP A 21 5.61 1.89 0.85
C TRP A 21 6.17 3.13 1.56
N CYS A 22 7.46 3.13 1.90
CA CYS A 22 8.09 4.33 2.44
C CYS A 22 8.09 5.49 1.44
N GLU A 23 8.37 5.21 0.17
CA GLU A 23 8.34 6.24 -0.87
C GLU A 23 6.90 6.63 -1.24
N ALA A 24 5.98 5.67 -1.31
CA ALA A 24 4.58 5.92 -1.66
C ALA A 24 3.87 6.82 -0.65
N LEU A 25 4.10 6.58 0.65
CA LEU A 25 3.38 7.22 1.75
C LEU A 25 4.18 8.32 2.48
N ASP A 26 5.44 8.53 2.11
CA ASP A 26 6.37 9.37 2.86
C ASP A 26 6.53 8.86 4.31
N TYR A 27 6.76 7.57 4.42
CA TYR A 27 6.98 6.85 5.67
C TYR A 27 8.45 6.50 5.85
N LYS A 28 8.80 6.05 7.04
CA LYS A 28 10.12 5.53 7.38
C LYS A 28 9.97 4.33 8.32
N PRO A 29 10.95 3.42 8.37
CA PRO A 29 10.97 2.40 9.40
C PRO A 29 11.06 3.04 10.80
N ARG A 30 10.28 2.51 11.74
CA ARG A 30 10.30 2.96 13.13
C ARG A 30 11.62 2.59 13.82
N SER A 31 12.18 1.45 13.46
CA SER A 31 13.47 0.92 13.94
C SER A 31 14.08 0.06 12.84
N ASP A 32 15.28 -0.50 13.06
CA ASP A 32 15.93 -1.37 12.08
C ASP A 32 15.02 -2.55 11.73
N PRO A 33 14.73 -2.78 10.42
CA PRO A 33 13.90 -3.90 9.99
C PRO A 33 14.53 -5.26 10.30
N ASP A 34 13.70 -6.23 10.68
CA ASP A 34 14.07 -7.64 10.69
C ASP A 34 13.91 -8.24 9.28
N VAL A 35 14.36 -9.48 9.11
CA VAL A 35 14.29 -10.18 7.81
C VAL A 35 12.85 -10.44 7.37
N ASP A 36 11.92 -10.54 8.31
CA ASP A 36 10.52 -10.91 8.07
C ASP A 36 9.52 -9.86 8.58
N TRP A 37 9.99 -8.73 9.10
CA TRP A 37 9.13 -7.75 9.75
C TRP A 37 9.72 -6.35 9.77
N ALA A 38 8.86 -5.35 9.55
CA ALA A 38 9.18 -3.94 9.78
C ALA A 38 7.92 -3.17 10.14
N VAL A 39 8.05 -2.15 10.96
CA VAL A 39 6.96 -1.20 11.21
C VAL A 39 7.32 0.13 10.56
N LEU A 40 6.43 0.62 9.70
CA LEU A 40 6.58 1.89 9.00
C LEU A 40 5.70 2.94 9.65
N ILE A 41 6.25 4.12 9.84
CA ILE A 41 5.55 5.25 10.46
C ILE A 41 5.63 6.48 9.57
N PRO A 42 4.61 7.37 9.62
CA PRO A 42 4.65 8.63 8.87
C PRO A 42 5.83 9.50 9.32
N LYS A 43 6.57 10.08 8.36
CA LYS A 43 7.66 11.01 8.69
C LYS A 43 7.15 12.27 9.37
N ASN A 44 5.95 12.73 9.01
CA ASN A 44 5.34 13.92 9.60
C ASN A 44 4.58 13.64 10.91
N GLY A 45 4.56 12.38 11.37
CA GLY A 45 3.88 11.99 12.60
C GLY A 45 2.36 11.88 12.51
N VAL A 46 1.76 12.06 11.33
CA VAL A 46 0.30 12.02 11.13
C VAL A 46 -0.06 10.84 10.23
N GLY A 47 -0.90 9.94 10.72
CA GLY A 47 -1.39 8.79 9.98
C GLY A 47 -1.18 7.47 10.73
N ALA A 48 -1.74 6.40 10.17
CA ALA A 48 -1.64 5.06 10.74
C ALA A 48 -0.26 4.44 10.50
N GLN A 49 0.21 3.64 11.45
CA GLN A 49 1.36 2.78 11.23
C GLN A 49 1.00 1.66 10.25
N MET A 50 1.98 1.20 9.48
CA MET A 50 1.87 0.06 8.58
C MET A 50 2.97 -0.94 8.92
N ALA A 51 2.59 -2.13 9.36
CA ALA A 51 3.55 -3.20 9.59
C ALA A 51 3.70 -4.02 8.30
N ILE A 52 4.92 -4.21 7.85
CA ILE A 52 5.27 -5.09 6.75
C ILE A 52 5.61 -6.44 7.34
N ASP A 53 4.92 -7.49 6.91
CA ASP A 53 5.03 -8.84 7.46
C ASP A 53 5.25 -9.85 6.34
N LEU A 54 6.27 -10.70 6.47
CA LEU A 54 6.53 -11.74 5.48
C LEU A 54 5.36 -12.74 5.49
N ALA A 55 4.64 -12.82 4.38
CA ALA A 55 3.54 -13.75 4.21
C ALA A 55 4.03 -15.12 3.77
N ASP A 56 3.37 -16.17 4.23
CA ASP A 56 3.64 -17.56 3.81
C ASP A 56 2.62 -18.09 2.79
N THR A 57 1.72 -17.20 2.33
CA THR A 57 0.69 -17.53 1.34
C THR A 57 0.78 -16.56 0.17
N PRO A 58 0.42 -16.99 -1.06
CA PRO A 58 0.37 -16.09 -2.20
C PRO A 58 -0.79 -15.11 -2.08
N VAL A 59 -0.71 -14.03 -2.85
CA VAL A 59 -1.81 -13.08 -3.03
C VAL A 59 -3.03 -13.80 -3.58
N SER A 60 -4.21 -13.46 -3.07
CA SER A 60 -5.47 -13.98 -3.58
C SER A 60 -5.70 -13.56 -5.03
N PRO A 61 -6.09 -14.47 -5.95
CA PRO A 61 -6.21 -14.16 -7.37
C PRO A 61 -7.43 -13.29 -7.71
N GLY A 62 -8.39 -13.19 -6.80
CA GLY A 62 -9.62 -12.44 -6.99
C GLY A 62 -9.62 -11.08 -6.29
N ARG A 63 -10.83 -10.57 -6.05
CA ARG A 63 -11.01 -9.35 -5.26
C ARG A 63 -10.51 -9.59 -3.84
N PRO A 64 -9.65 -8.71 -3.30
CA PRO A 64 -9.14 -8.89 -1.95
C PRO A 64 -10.25 -8.65 -0.92
N ARG A 65 -10.15 -9.31 0.21
CA ARG A 65 -11.07 -9.11 1.34
C ARG A 65 -10.77 -7.82 2.10
N HIS A 66 -9.53 -7.36 2.02
CA HIS A 66 -9.04 -6.12 2.63
C HIS A 66 -8.14 -5.39 1.65
N HIS A 67 -8.25 -4.08 1.59
CA HIS A 67 -7.36 -3.23 0.79
C HIS A 67 -7.30 -1.83 1.42
N LEU A 68 -6.33 -1.05 0.98
CA LEU A 68 -6.22 0.35 1.37
C LEU A 68 -6.88 1.24 0.33
N ASP A 69 -7.56 2.28 0.78
CA ASP A 69 -7.95 3.42 -0.04
C ASP A 69 -7.03 4.58 0.31
N LEU A 70 -6.28 5.06 -0.66
CA LEU A 70 -5.36 6.18 -0.52
C LEU A 70 -5.96 7.39 -1.23
N TYR A 71 -5.97 8.54 -0.57
CA TYR A 71 -6.69 9.73 -1.02
C TYR A 71 -5.71 10.79 -1.50
N ASP A 72 -6.00 11.40 -2.63
CA ASP A 72 -5.29 12.58 -3.12
C ASP A 72 -6.20 13.39 -4.03
N ASP A 73 -5.97 14.69 -4.11
CA ASP A 73 -6.70 15.59 -4.99
C ASP A 73 -6.15 15.63 -6.42
N ASP A 74 -5.00 14.98 -6.67
CA ASP A 74 -4.43 14.76 -8.01
C ASP A 74 -4.17 13.27 -8.24
N GLN A 75 -5.26 12.50 -8.31
CA GLN A 75 -5.20 11.05 -8.51
C GLN A 75 -4.33 10.66 -9.71
N ALA A 76 -4.47 11.36 -10.84
CA ALA A 76 -3.75 10.99 -12.07
C ALA A 76 -2.23 11.11 -11.89
N ALA A 77 -1.75 12.18 -11.28
CA ALA A 77 -0.32 12.36 -11.00
C ALA A 77 0.19 11.31 -10.02
N GLU A 78 -0.58 11.00 -8.98
CA GLU A 78 -0.21 10.01 -7.97
C GLU A 78 -0.17 8.59 -8.54
N VAL A 79 -1.12 8.24 -9.39
CA VAL A 79 -1.10 6.93 -10.07
C VAL A 79 0.18 6.78 -10.90
N GLU A 80 0.55 7.79 -11.68
CA GLU A 80 1.78 7.74 -12.48
C GLU A 80 3.04 7.68 -11.58
N ARG A 81 3.06 8.41 -10.49
CA ARG A 81 4.16 8.36 -9.53
C ARG A 81 4.31 6.96 -8.93
N LEU A 82 3.21 6.36 -8.48
CA LEU A 82 3.22 5.02 -7.89
C LEU A 82 3.65 3.93 -8.89
N ILE A 83 3.23 4.05 -10.15
CA ILE A 83 3.69 3.15 -11.21
C ILE A 83 5.21 3.28 -11.40
N GLY A 84 5.74 4.49 -11.37
CA GLY A 84 7.19 4.72 -11.40
C GLY A 84 7.94 4.10 -10.23
N LEU A 85 7.29 3.93 -9.08
CA LEU A 85 7.86 3.27 -7.89
C LEU A 85 7.74 1.74 -7.94
N GLY A 86 6.97 1.18 -8.88
CA GLY A 86 6.84 -0.26 -9.04
C GLY A 86 5.42 -0.82 -8.91
N ALA A 87 4.41 0.02 -8.72
CA ALA A 87 3.02 -0.42 -8.77
C ALA A 87 2.59 -0.75 -10.20
N THR A 88 1.57 -1.59 -10.35
CA THR A 88 0.98 -1.95 -11.64
C THR A 88 -0.51 -1.67 -11.64
N ARG A 89 -1.05 -1.36 -12.82
CA ARG A 89 -2.50 -1.22 -12.99
C ARG A 89 -3.16 -2.59 -12.95
N VAL A 90 -4.26 -2.70 -12.24
CA VAL A 90 -5.11 -3.89 -12.26
C VAL A 90 -6.12 -3.72 -13.39
N LYS A 91 -6.12 -4.67 -14.32
CA LYS A 91 -7.07 -4.66 -15.45
C LYS A 91 -8.47 -4.96 -14.95
N ARG A 92 -9.39 -4.02 -15.16
CA ARG A 92 -10.80 -4.17 -14.81
C ARG A 92 -11.65 -3.13 -15.51
N ASP A 93 -12.96 -3.35 -15.49
CA ASP A 93 -13.95 -2.37 -15.94
C ASP A 93 -14.27 -1.40 -14.79
N TYR A 94 -14.43 -0.12 -15.12
CA TYR A 94 -14.79 0.92 -14.15
C TYR A 94 -16.18 1.46 -14.48
N PRO A 95 -17.01 1.77 -13.45
CA PRO A 95 -18.20 2.58 -13.65
C PRO A 95 -17.82 3.94 -14.27
N SER A 96 -18.76 4.54 -15.03
CA SER A 96 -18.51 5.83 -15.69
C SER A 96 -18.24 6.99 -14.70
N ASP A 97 -18.72 6.86 -13.46
CA ASP A 97 -18.56 7.85 -12.39
C ASP A 97 -17.50 7.44 -11.36
N ALA A 98 -16.63 6.48 -11.70
CA ALA A 98 -15.62 5.99 -10.77
C ALA A 98 -14.65 7.10 -10.35
N ASP A 99 -14.49 7.27 -9.04
CA ASP A 99 -13.53 8.18 -8.43
C ASP A 99 -12.24 7.46 -7.98
N PHE A 100 -12.09 6.19 -8.33
CA PHE A 100 -10.99 5.33 -7.86
C PHE A 100 -10.26 4.65 -9.02
N VAL A 101 -8.97 4.40 -8.80
CA VAL A 101 -8.12 3.56 -9.65
C VAL A 101 -7.55 2.44 -8.80
N VAL A 102 -7.62 1.19 -9.29
CA VAL A 102 -7.06 0.03 -8.59
C VAL A 102 -5.66 -0.24 -9.10
N LEU A 103 -4.71 -0.28 -8.19
CA LEU A 103 -3.32 -0.65 -8.45
C LEU A 103 -2.96 -1.90 -7.64
N ALA A 104 -1.86 -2.54 -8.00
CA ALA A 104 -1.19 -3.54 -7.18
C ALA A 104 0.20 -3.04 -6.83
N ASP A 105 0.64 -3.28 -5.60
CA ASP A 105 2.00 -3.01 -5.18
C ASP A 105 2.98 -4.05 -5.78
N PRO A 106 4.31 -3.91 -5.60
CA PRO A 106 5.27 -4.88 -6.16
C PRO A 106 5.06 -6.33 -5.70
N ASP A 107 4.38 -6.54 -4.58
CA ASP A 107 4.06 -7.87 -4.07
C ASP A 107 2.70 -8.40 -4.58
N GLY A 108 2.00 -7.61 -5.39
CA GLY A 108 0.70 -7.97 -5.95
C GLY A 108 -0.50 -7.62 -5.08
N ASN A 109 -0.30 -7.00 -3.93
CA ASN A 109 -1.39 -6.56 -3.07
C ASN A 109 -2.13 -5.37 -3.69
N ARG A 110 -3.45 -5.47 -3.80
CA ARG A 110 -4.27 -4.43 -4.41
C ARG A 110 -4.59 -3.32 -3.42
N PHE A 111 -4.60 -2.11 -3.93
CA PHE A 111 -5.05 -0.92 -3.22
C PHE A 111 -5.69 0.06 -4.21
N CYS A 112 -6.41 1.04 -3.70
CA CYS A 112 -7.07 2.04 -4.53
C CYS A 112 -6.48 3.42 -4.30
N VAL A 113 -6.41 4.22 -5.36
CA VAL A 113 -6.17 5.66 -5.28
C VAL A 113 -7.48 6.36 -5.58
N ILE A 114 -7.95 7.15 -4.64
CA ILE A 114 -9.26 7.80 -4.68
C ILE A 114 -9.07 9.29 -4.96
N GLN A 115 -9.80 9.80 -5.95
CA GLN A 115 -9.84 11.25 -6.22
C GLN A 115 -10.70 11.96 -5.17
N THR A 116 -10.11 12.88 -4.46
CA THR A 116 -10.82 13.72 -3.48
C THR A 116 -11.01 15.17 -3.92
#